data_203c9ac6882dbc24a58ddc7b10a2c5c8
#
_entry.id   203c9ac6882dbc24a58ddc7b10a2c5c8
#
_cell.length_a   1.000
_cell.length_b   1.000
_cell.length_c   1.000
_cell.angle_alpha   90.00
_cell.angle_beta   90.00
_cell.angle_gamma   90.00
#
_symmetry.space_group_name_H-M   'P 1'
#
loop_
_entity.id
_entity.type
_entity.pdbx_description
1 polymer ?
#
loop_
_entity_poly.entity_id
_entity_poly.type
_entity_poly.pdbx_seq_one_letter_code
_entity_poly.pdbx_strand_id
1 'polypeptide(L)'
;MPIGFYNDPENKKYLKSYFESFDNIWAHGDFAELIEHEDQGHTYQSLIIHGRSDAVLNPGGVRIGTAEIYRQVEKIDAVLESIAVGQTLLEDDTDVRVVLFVILRDGLILDDALRKEIKTMIRSNTTPRHVPAVIVQVQDIPRTLSGKIVEIAVRETIHGREVKNTDALKNPEALDLFKNLSALKQSETV
;
A
#
# COMPACT_ATOMS: atom_id res chain seq x y z
N MET A 1 20.31 8.36 -8.70
CA MET A 1 20.09 9.29 -7.57
C MET A 1 19.92 10.69 -8.15
N PRO A 2 18.88 11.46 -7.79
CA PRO A 2 18.74 12.85 -8.23
C PRO A 2 19.87 13.71 -7.65
N ILE A 3 20.17 14.80 -8.32
CA ILE A 3 21.21 15.74 -7.87
C ILE A 3 20.68 16.81 -6.89
N GLY A 4 19.38 16.89 -6.73
CA GLY A 4 18.69 17.82 -5.84
C GLY A 4 17.20 17.92 -6.19
N PHE A 5 16.46 18.72 -5.42
CA PHE A 5 15.05 18.99 -5.67
C PHE A 5 14.82 20.40 -6.17
N TYR A 6 13.77 20.56 -6.99
CA TYR A 6 13.33 21.88 -7.41
C TYR A 6 12.88 22.71 -6.19
N ASN A 7 13.29 23.99 -6.17
CA ASN A 7 12.99 24.93 -5.09
C ASN A 7 13.42 24.44 -3.68
N ASP A 8 14.62 23.84 -3.60
CA ASP A 8 15.25 23.38 -2.36
C ASP A 8 16.72 23.85 -2.29
N PRO A 9 16.98 25.19 -2.19
CA PRO A 9 18.32 25.76 -2.34
C PRO A 9 19.31 25.29 -1.27
N GLU A 10 18.81 24.86 -0.12
CA GLU A 10 19.63 24.34 0.99
C GLU A 10 19.67 22.81 1.01
N ASN A 11 19.11 22.13 0.01
CA ASN A 11 18.97 20.68 -0.06
C ASN A 11 18.28 20.04 1.15
N LYS A 12 17.52 20.79 1.94
CA LYS A 12 16.87 20.26 3.15
C LYS A 12 15.87 19.15 2.84
N LYS A 13 15.02 19.34 1.83
CA LYS A 13 14.04 18.33 1.41
C LYS A 13 14.75 17.11 0.83
N TYR A 14 15.81 17.34 0.03
CA TYR A 14 16.62 16.28 -0.55
C TYR A 14 17.29 15.42 0.52
N LEU A 15 17.98 16.05 1.48
CA LEU A 15 18.66 15.36 2.58
C LEU A 15 17.66 14.60 3.46
N LYS A 16 16.54 15.23 3.80
CA LYS A 16 15.47 14.58 4.55
C LYS A 16 14.91 13.35 3.84
N SER A 17 14.73 13.42 2.53
CA SER A 17 14.12 12.32 1.77
C SER A 17 15.02 11.10 1.61
N TYR A 18 16.34 11.30 1.59
CA TYR A 18 17.26 10.22 1.21
C TYR A 18 18.35 9.89 2.25
N PHE A 19 18.62 10.78 3.19
CA PHE A 19 19.77 10.62 4.11
C PHE A 19 19.39 10.78 5.59
N GLU A 20 18.13 11.08 5.92
CA GLU A 20 17.68 11.23 7.31
C GLU A 20 17.61 9.88 8.04
N SER A 21 17.30 8.79 7.33
CA SER A 21 17.14 7.46 7.93
C SER A 21 18.45 6.78 8.27
N PHE A 22 19.51 7.06 7.51
CA PHE A 22 20.84 6.45 7.67
C PHE A 22 21.91 7.47 7.32
N ASP A 23 22.84 7.74 8.25
CA ASP A 23 23.92 8.72 8.06
C ASP A 23 24.79 8.33 6.86
N ASN A 24 24.93 9.26 5.89
CA ASN A 24 25.72 9.10 4.68
C ASN A 24 25.34 7.91 3.77
N ILE A 25 24.20 7.26 4.01
CA ILE A 25 23.68 6.18 3.19
C ILE A 25 22.40 6.63 2.52
N TRP A 26 22.35 6.52 1.19
CA TRP A 26 21.16 6.84 0.42
C TRP A 26 20.06 5.81 0.63
N ALA A 27 18.95 6.23 1.24
CA ALA A 27 17.76 5.42 1.42
C ALA A 27 16.85 5.56 0.20
N HIS A 28 16.67 4.49 -0.57
CA HIS A 28 15.77 4.48 -1.74
C HIS A 28 14.29 4.58 -1.33
N GLY A 29 13.97 4.08 -0.14
CA GLY A 29 12.62 4.07 0.39
C GLY A 29 11.79 2.87 -0.06
N ASP A 30 12.46 1.79 -0.49
CA ASP A 30 11.79 0.52 -0.79
C ASP A 30 11.99 -0.48 0.34
N PHE A 31 10.98 -1.31 0.57
CA PHE A 31 11.06 -2.49 1.42
C PHE A 31 11.48 -3.68 0.56
N ALA A 32 12.67 -4.19 0.82
CA ALA A 32 13.31 -5.20 0.00
C ALA A 32 13.91 -6.33 0.84
N GLU A 33 14.01 -7.50 0.24
CA GLU A 33 14.61 -8.70 0.81
C GLU A 33 15.71 -9.22 -0.12
N LEU A 34 16.87 -9.55 0.46
CA LEU A 34 17.96 -10.24 -0.22
C LEU A 34 17.84 -11.74 0.05
N ILE A 35 17.81 -12.54 -1.03
CA ILE A 35 17.76 -14.01 -0.94
C ILE A 35 19.06 -14.56 -1.52
N GLU A 36 19.76 -15.38 -0.74
CA GLU A 36 20.91 -16.12 -1.22
C GLU A 36 20.47 -17.42 -1.90
N HIS A 37 21.11 -17.73 -3.01
CA HIS A 37 20.93 -18.95 -3.77
C HIS A 37 22.27 -19.64 -3.98
N GLU A 38 22.28 -20.98 -3.91
CA GLU A 38 23.40 -21.80 -4.31
C GLU A 38 23.03 -22.60 -5.55
N ASP A 39 23.83 -22.51 -6.60
CA ASP A 39 23.71 -23.34 -7.79
C ASP A 39 25.10 -23.75 -8.29
N GLN A 40 25.32 -25.07 -8.44
CA GLN A 40 26.57 -25.69 -8.92
C GLN A 40 27.84 -25.19 -8.19
N GLY A 41 27.73 -24.89 -6.87
CA GLY A 41 28.83 -24.43 -6.04
C GLY A 41 29.12 -22.93 -6.17
N HIS A 42 28.26 -22.17 -6.86
CA HIS A 42 28.29 -20.71 -6.91
C HIS A 42 27.18 -20.11 -6.06
N THR A 43 27.53 -19.15 -5.20
CA THR A 43 26.54 -18.37 -4.43
C THR A 43 26.22 -17.10 -5.19
N TYR A 44 24.93 -16.80 -5.36
CA TYR A 44 24.42 -15.53 -5.91
C TYR A 44 23.26 -15.02 -5.11
N GLN A 45 22.99 -13.73 -5.21
CA GLN A 45 21.91 -13.07 -4.50
C GLN A 45 20.86 -12.54 -5.48
N SER A 46 19.58 -12.69 -5.09
CA SER A 46 18.46 -12.01 -5.75
C SER A 46 17.80 -11.01 -4.81
N LEU A 47 17.16 -10.01 -5.38
CA LEU A 47 16.44 -8.97 -4.66
C LEU A 47 14.95 -9.08 -4.93
N ILE A 48 14.13 -9.17 -3.87
CA ILE A 48 12.68 -9.06 -3.96
C ILE A 48 12.28 -7.68 -3.42
N ILE A 49 11.54 -6.92 -4.21
CA ILE A 49 10.92 -5.66 -3.78
C ILE A 49 9.49 -5.96 -3.33
N HIS A 50 9.21 -5.71 -2.05
CA HIS A 50 7.90 -5.92 -1.41
C HIS A 50 7.00 -4.67 -1.47
N GLY A 51 7.55 -3.54 -1.86
CA GLY A 51 6.84 -2.26 -1.98
C GLY A 51 7.62 -1.09 -1.37
N ARG A 52 6.92 0.00 -1.13
CA ARG A 52 7.51 1.18 -0.47
C ARG A 52 7.64 0.95 1.03
N SER A 53 8.76 1.37 1.63
CA SER A 53 8.99 1.24 3.07
C SER A 53 8.03 2.10 3.91
N ASP A 54 7.54 3.21 3.33
CA ASP A 54 6.56 4.11 3.95
C ASP A 54 5.09 3.66 3.78
N ALA A 55 4.84 2.67 2.89
CA ALA A 55 3.55 2.03 2.67
C ALA A 55 3.46 0.60 3.24
N VAL A 56 4.49 0.12 3.93
CA VAL A 56 4.50 -1.20 4.58
C VAL A 56 3.36 -1.29 5.59
N LEU A 57 2.59 -2.37 5.48
CA LEU A 57 1.55 -2.71 6.42
C LEU A 57 2.16 -3.39 7.66
N ASN A 58 1.57 -3.19 8.82
CA ASN A 58 2.09 -3.76 10.07
C ASN A 58 0.98 -4.36 10.96
N PRO A 59 0.18 -5.29 10.44
CA PRO A 59 -0.89 -5.91 11.23
C PRO A 59 -0.31 -6.81 12.33
N GLY A 60 -0.62 -6.47 13.61
CA GLY A 60 -0.13 -7.21 14.76
C GLY A 60 1.40 -7.31 14.82
N GLY A 61 2.13 -6.26 14.43
CA GLY A 61 3.59 -6.17 14.50
C GLY A 61 4.36 -6.88 13.39
N VAL A 62 3.68 -7.47 12.41
CA VAL A 62 4.34 -8.15 11.26
C VAL A 62 4.35 -7.24 10.04
N ARG A 63 5.53 -6.95 9.52
CA ARG A 63 5.69 -6.15 8.31
C ARG A 63 5.28 -6.94 7.08
N ILE A 64 4.40 -6.34 6.26
CA ILE A 64 3.85 -6.92 5.03
C ILE A 64 3.99 -5.88 3.91
N GLY A 65 4.57 -6.30 2.79
CA GLY A 65 4.62 -5.50 1.58
C GLY A 65 3.29 -5.52 0.84
N THR A 66 2.80 -4.36 0.40
CA THR A 66 1.55 -4.28 -0.37
C THR A 66 1.59 -5.10 -1.66
N ALA A 67 2.77 -5.23 -2.29
CA ALA A 67 2.97 -6.03 -3.49
C ALA A 67 2.66 -7.52 -3.29
N GLU A 68 2.78 -8.05 -2.06
CA GLU A 68 2.42 -9.44 -1.76
C GLU A 68 0.92 -9.68 -1.90
N ILE A 69 0.12 -8.69 -1.50
CA ILE A 69 -1.34 -8.71 -1.64
C ILE A 69 -1.72 -8.55 -3.11
N TYR A 70 -1.16 -7.55 -3.81
CA TYR A 70 -1.48 -7.26 -5.21
C TYR A 70 -1.25 -8.47 -6.11
N ARG A 71 -0.10 -9.16 -5.98
CA ARG A 71 0.22 -10.37 -6.74
C ARG A 71 -0.82 -11.49 -6.61
N GLN A 72 -1.61 -11.53 -5.54
CA GLN A 72 -2.68 -12.52 -5.38
C GLN A 72 -4.00 -12.01 -5.95
N VAL A 73 -4.32 -10.74 -5.69
CA VAL A 73 -5.58 -10.14 -6.13
C VAL A 73 -5.65 -10.00 -7.65
N GLU A 74 -4.54 -9.68 -8.30
CA GLU A 74 -4.40 -9.58 -9.76
C GLU A 74 -4.66 -10.90 -10.51
N LYS A 75 -4.63 -12.05 -9.83
CA LYS A 75 -4.97 -13.35 -10.41
C LYS A 75 -6.48 -13.57 -10.55
N ILE A 76 -7.30 -12.70 -9.95
CA ILE A 76 -8.76 -12.81 -9.95
C ILE A 76 -9.30 -11.99 -11.11
N ASP A 77 -9.84 -12.68 -12.13
CA ASP A 77 -10.30 -12.04 -13.36
C ASP A 77 -11.35 -10.93 -13.16
N ALA A 78 -12.14 -10.99 -12.10
CA ALA A 78 -13.13 -9.98 -11.75
C ALA A 78 -12.50 -8.65 -11.32
N VAL A 79 -11.23 -8.64 -10.86
CA VAL A 79 -10.54 -7.47 -10.35
C VAL A 79 -9.68 -6.84 -11.43
N LEU A 80 -9.90 -5.56 -11.73
CA LEU A 80 -9.06 -4.79 -12.64
C LEU A 80 -7.83 -4.23 -11.92
N GLU A 81 -8.07 -3.65 -10.74
CA GLU A 81 -7.02 -2.98 -9.96
C GLU A 81 -7.33 -3.07 -8.47
N SER A 82 -6.29 -2.92 -7.66
CA SER A 82 -6.46 -2.88 -6.21
C SER A 82 -5.45 -1.96 -5.54
N ILE A 83 -5.81 -1.48 -4.34
CA ILE A 83 -4.91 -0.75 -3.45
C ILE A 83 -5.13 -1.22 -2.01
N ALA A 84 -4.04 -1.57 -1.32
CA ALA A 84 -4.05 -2.01 0.06
C ALA A 84 -3.44 -0.94 0.96
N VAL A 85 -4.10 -0.62 2.06
CA VAL A 85 -3.62 0.34 3.05
C VAL A 85 -3.85 -0.19 4.46
N GLY A 86 -3.02 0.28 5.39
CA GLY A 86 -3.23 0.06 6.81
C GLY A 86 -4.20 1.09 7.37
N GLN A 87 -5.25 0.63 8.05
CA GLN A 87 -6.08 1.48 8.88
C GLN A 87 -5.73 1.26 10.35
N THR A 88 -5.31 2.33 11.01
CA THR A 88 -5.07 2.34 12.46
C THR A 88 -6.38 2.25 13.21
N LEU A 89 -6.45 1.37 14.20
CA LEU A 89 -7.64 1.16 15.02
C LEU A 89 -7.57 1.91 16.37
N LEU A 90 -6.37 2.17 16.87
CA LEU A 90 -6.13 2.89 18.11
C LEU A 90 -5.32 4.16 17.84
N GLU A 91 -5.42 5.14 18.74
CA GLU A 91 -4.71 6.42 18.63
C GLU A 91 -3.18 6.27 18.69
N ASP A 92 -2.67 5.19 19.27
CA ASP A 92 -1.26 4.91 19.46
C ASP A 92 -0.58 4.19 18.26
N ASP A 93 -1.28 4.01 17.15
CA ASP A 93 -0.80 3.34 15.93
C ASP A 93 -0.33 1.88 16.14
N THR A 94 -0.63 1.26 17.28
CA THR A 94 -0.12 -0.09 17.60
C THR A 94 -0.94 -1.21 16.99
N ASP A 95 -2.20 -0.97 16.65
CA ASP A 95 -3.08 -1.95 16.02
C ASP A 95 -3.57 -1.47 14.66
N VAL A 96 -3.10 -2.14 13.62
CA VAL A 96 -3.37 -1.82 12.21
C VAL A 96 -4.09 -2.97 11.55
N ARG A 97 -5.24 -2.70 10.93
CA ARG A 97 -5.91 -3.67 10.05
C ARG A 97 -5.65 -3.38 8.58
N VAL A 98 -5.55 -4.43 7.79
CA VAL A 98 -5.43 -4.31 6.33
C VAL A 98 -6.80 -4.00 5.73
N VAL A 99 -6.87 -2.92 4.95
CA VAL A 99 -8.03 -2.56 4.12
C VAL A 99 -7.62 -2.67 2.66
N LEU A 100 -8.42 -3.40 1.88
CA LEU A 100 -8.24 -3.57 0.45
C LEU A 100 -9.36 -2.85 -0.30
N PHE A 101 -9.01 -1.97 -1.21
CA PHE A 101 -9.93 -1.39 -2.16
C PHE A 101 -9.72 -2.06 -3.52
N VAL A 102 -10.82 -2.33 -4.24
CA VAL A 102 -10.79 -3.00 -5.54
C VAL A 102 -11.61 -2.24 -6.56
N ILE A 103 -11.08 -2.14 -7.77
CA ILE A 103 -11.85 -1.78 -8.97
C ILE A 103 -12.20 -3.08 -9.65
N LEU A 104 -13.48 -3.30 -9.92
CA LEU A 104 -13.96 -4.49 -10.60
C LEU A 104 -14.20 -4.20 -12.10
N ARG A 105 -14.23 -5.26 -12.90
CA ARG A 105 -14.65 -5.17 -14.30
C ARG A 105 -16.08 -4.68 -14.39
N ASP A 106 -16.39 -4.03 -15.50
CA ASP A 106 -17.71 -3.45 -15.77
C ASP A 106 -18.85 -4.47 -15.57
N GLY A 107 -19.90 -4.03 -14.88
CA GLY A 107 -21.07 -4.84 -14.58
C GLY A 107 -20.93 -5.79 -13.39
N LEU A 108 -19.75 -5.87 -12.77
CA LEU A 108 -19.54 -6.67 -11.56
C LEU A 108 -19.71 -5.85 -10.29
N ILE A 109 -20.20 -6.50 -9.25
CA ILE A 109 -20.34 -5.94 -7.91
C ILE A 109 -19.57 -6.80 -6.91
N LEU A 110 -19.04 -6.17 -5.89
CA LEU A 110 -18.34 -6.85 -4.80
C LEU A 110 -19.36 -7.50 -3.86
N ASP A 111 -19.76 -8.72 -4.18
CA ASP A 111 -20.64 -9.54 -3.35
C ASP A 111 -19.84 -10.38 -2.32
N ASP A 112 -20.54 -11.13 -1.49
CA ASP A 112 -19.90 -11.96 -0.45
C ASP A 112 -19.12 -13.13 -1.05
N ALA A 113 -19.50 -13.65 -2.22
CA ALA A 113 -18.78 -14.72 -2.89
C ALA A 113 -17.40 -14.23 -3.37
N LEU A 114 -17.37 -13.08 -4.04
CA LEU A 114 -16.11 -12.47 -4.50
C LEU A 114 -15.22 -12.01 -3.33
N ARG A 115 -15.81 -11.47 -2.24
CA ARG A 115 -15.05 -11.16 -1.01
C ARG A 115 -14.38 -12.41 -0.44
N LYS A 116 -15.10 -13.53 -0.40
CA LYS A 116 -14.58 -14.80 0.08
C LYS A 116 -13.49 -15.35 -0.84
N GLU A 117 -13.67 -15.24 -2.14
CA GLU A 117 -12.66 -15.64 -3.14
C GLU A 117 -11.37 -14.87 -2.95
N ILE A 118 -11.42 -13.53 -2.88
CA ILE A 118 -10.26 -12.66 -2.65
C ILE A 118 -9.54 -13.05 -1.36
N LYS A 119 -10.28 -13.19 -0.24
CA LYS A 119 -9.68 -13.59 1.05
C LYS A 119 -9.05 -14.96 1.00
N THR A 120 -9.67 -15.90 0.31
CA THR A 120 -9.16 -17.28 0.17
C THR A 120 -7.89 -17.28 -0.68
N MET A 121 -7.89 -16.58 -1.82
CA MET A 121 -6.72 -16.45 -2.69
C MET A 121 -5.52 -15.90 -1.94
N ILE A 122 -5.70 -14.81 -1.19
CA ILE A 122 -4.63 -14.22 -0.38
C ILE A 122 -4.17 -15.21 0.69
N ARG A 123 -5.09 -15.79 1.47
CA ARG A 123 -4.77 -16.71 2.57
C ARG A 123 -3.98 -17.94 2.12
N SER A 124 -4.36 -18.51 0.97
CA SER A 124 -3.74 -19.73 0.46
C SER A 124 -2.33 -19.54 -0.09
N ASN A 125 -1.99 -18.33 -0.48
CA ASN A 125 -0.71 -18.02 -1.15
C ASN A 125 0.22 -17.10 -0.32
N THR A 126 -0.23 -16.67 0.86
CA THR A 126 0.55 -15.82 1.78
C THR A 126 0.30 -16.28 3.23
N THR A 127 0.17 -15.35 4.17
CA THR A 127 -0.13 -15.66 5.56
C THR A 127 -1.51 -15.09 5.98
N PRO A 128 -2.11 -15.60 7.08
CA PRO A 128 -3.36 -15.04 7.59
C PRO A 128 -3.32 -13.53 7.87
N ARG A 129 -2.15 -12.97 8.13
CA ARG A 129 -1.97 -11.53 8.39
C ARG A 129 -2.12 -10.65 7.16
N HIS A 130 -1.94 -11.21 5.96
CA HIS A 130 -2.16 -10.50 4.68
C HIS A 130 -3.65 -10.37 4.33
N VAL A 131 -4.50 -11.20 4.95
CA VAL A 131 -5.93 -11.22 4.62
C VAL A 131 -6.58 -9.92 5.07
N PRO A 132 -7.19 -9.13 4.14
CA PRO A 132 -7.80 -7.88 4.52
C PRO A 132 -9.00 -8.09 5.45
N ALA A 133 -9.06 -7.28 6.49
CA ALA A 133 -10.20 -7.23 7.40
C ALA A 133 -11.43 -6.69 6.66
N VAL A 134 -11.21 -5.65 5.85
CA VAL A 134 -12.26 -4.99 5.06
C VAL A 134 -11.88 -4.95 3.59
N ILE A 135 -12.84 -5.24 2.70
CA ILE A 135 -12.71 -5.09 1.25
C ILE A 135 -13.83 -4.16 0.77
N VAL A 136 -13.47 -3.13 0.02
CA VAL A 136 -14.39 -2.11 -0.49
C VAL A 136 -14.22 -1.97 -2.00
N GLN A 137 -15.33 -1.95 -2.75
CA GLN A 137 -15.31 -1.61 -4.17
C GLN A 137 -15.27 -0.08 -4.32
N VAL A 138 -14.40 0.38 -5.20
CA VAL A 138 -14.28 1.80 -5.59
C VAL A 138 -14.31 1.91 -7.12
N GLN A 139 -14.60 3.10 -7.62
CA GLN A 139 -14.67 3.36 -9.06
C GLN A 139 -13.33 3.80 -9.64
N ASP A 140 -12.44 4.37 -8.83
CA ASP A 140 -11.12 4.84 -9.26
C ASP A 140 -10.13 4.80 -8.08
N ILE A 141 -8.83 4.79 -8.41
CA ILE A 141 -7.72 4.81 -7.46
C ILE A 141 -6.82 6.00 -7.78
N PRO A 142 -6.42 6.82 -6.77
CA PRO A 142 -5.56 7.98 -6.99
C PRO A 142 -4.18 7.56 -7.51
N ARG A 143 -3.70 8.30 -8.53
CA ARG A 143 -2.44 8.04 -9.21
C ARG A 143 -1.61 9.30 -9.33
N THR A 144 -0.31 9.14 -9.33
CA THR A 144 0.60 10.22 -9.73
C THR A 144 0.45 10.54 -11.22
N LEU A 145 1.00 11.68 -11.66
CA LEU A 145 1.09 12.03 -13.08
C LEU A 145 1.81 10.97 -13.93
N SER A 146 2.71 10.18 -13.32
CA SER A 146 3.39 9.05 -13.97
C SER A 146 2.59 7.73 -13.93
N GLY A 147 1.36 7.72 -13.39
CA GLY A 147 0.46 6.57 -13.35
C GLY A 147 0.66 5.62 -12.16
N LYS A 148 1.55 5.93 -11.22
CA LYS A 148 1.76 5.08 -10.03
C LYS A 148 0.64 5.31 -9.01
N ILE A 149 0.13 4.23 -8.40
CA ILE A 149 -0.82 4.28 -7.28
C ILE A 149 -0.17 4.93 -6.05
N VAL A 150 -0.98 5.58 -5.21
CA VAL A 150 -0.49 6.39 -4.08
C VAL A 150 -1.14 5.93 -2.78
N GLU A 151 -0.61 4.84 -2.20
CA GLU A 151 -1.12 4.23 -0.96
C GLU A 151 -1.17 5.22 0.21
N ILE A 152 -0.14 6.07 0.32
CA ILE A 152 -0.06 7.06 1.41
C ILE A 152 -1.22 8.05 1.33
N ALA A 153 -1.57 8.54 0.13
CA ALA A 153 -2.67 9.47 -0.04
C ALA A 153 -4.01 8.84 0.37
N VAL A 154 -4.25 7.59 0.00
CA VAL A 154 -5.45 6.84 0.42
C VAL A 154 -5.45 6.61 1.92
N ARG A 155 -4.31 6.21 2.51
CA ARG A 155 -4.18 6.03 3.95
C ARG A 155 -4.51 7.30 4.72
N GLU A 156 -3.95 8.45 4.33
CA GLU A 156 -4.24 9.73 4.99
C GLU A 156 -5.73 10.10 4.83
N THR A 157 -6.30 9.86 3.65
CA THR A 157 -7.72 10.17 3.37
C THR A 157 -8.68 9.35 4.26
N ILE A 158 -8.46 8.03 4.41
CA ILE A 158 -9.34 7.19 5.24
C ILE A 158 -9.26 7.52 6.74
N HIS A 159 -8.16 8.16 7.16
CA HIS A 159 -7.99 8.67 8.53
C HIS A 159 -8.46 10.12 8.71
N GLY A 160 -9.00 10.75 7.66
CA GLY A 160 -9.43 12.16 7.72
C GLY A 160 -8.27 13.15 7.85
N ARG A 161 -7.05 12.75 7.52
CA ARG A 161 -5.86 13.61 7.55
C ARG A 161 -5.68 14.34 6.22
N GLU A 162 -4.94 15.46 6.27
CA GLU A 162 -4.62 16.23 5.07
C GLU A 162 -3.64 15.48 4.16
N VAL A 163 -4.00 15.35 2.89
CA VAL A 163 -3.12 14.77 1.86
C VAL A 163 -2.21 15.87 1.32
N LYS A 164 -0.91 15.68 1.49
CA LYS A 164 0.11 16.59 0.95
C LYS A 164 0.37 16.31 -0.53
N ASN A 165 0.77 17.34 -1.29
CA ASN A 165 1.16 17.24 -2.70
C ASN A 165 0.05 16.67 -3.62
N THR A 166 -1.18 17.06 -3.41
CA THR A 166 -2.32 16.69 -4.29
C THR A 166 -2.12 17.16 -5.73
N ASP A 167 -1.35 18.22 -5.96
CA ASP A 167 -0.98 18.72 -7.30
C ASP A 167 -0.13 17.73 -8.12
N ALA A 168 0.49 16.75 -7.46
CA ALA A 168 1.24 15.68 -8.12
C ALA A 168 0.34 14.50 -8.55
N LEU A 169 -0.94 14.53 -8.20
CA LEU A 169 -1.92 13.51 -8.60
C LEU A 169 -2.50 13.84 -9.97
N LYS A 170 -2.69 12.79 -10.78
CA LYS A 170 -3.37 12.86 -12.07
C LYS A 170 -4.88 13.02 -11.90
N ASN A 171 -5.44 12.39 -10.87
CA ASN A 171 -6.88 12.30 -10.57
C ASN A 171 -7.12 12.54 -9.07
N PRO A 172 -6.86 13.77 -8.55
CA PRO A 172 -7.01 14.07 -7.13
C PRO A 172 -8.45 13.87 -6.62
N GLU A 173 -9.45 14.01 -7.49
CA GLU A 173 -10.88 13.77 -7.19
C GLU A 173 -11.16 12.32 -6.77
N ALA A 174 -10.33 11.36 -7.20
CA ALA A 174 -10.46 9.97 -6.78
C ALA A 174 -10.34 9.80 -5.25
N LEU A 175 -9.66 10.72 -4.55
CA LEU A 175 -9.56 10.69 -3.09
C LEU A 175 -10.93 10.83 -2.41
N ASP A 176 -11.91 11.47 -3.06
CA ASP A 176 -13.25 11.63 -2.48
C ASP A 176 -13.97 10.28 -2.30
N LEU A 177 -13.63 9.28 -3.11
CA LEU A 177 -14.16 7.93 -3.01
C LEU A 177 -13.75 7.18 -1.74
N PHE A 178 -12.73 7.67 -1.04
CA PHE A 178 -12.18 7.06 0.17
C PHE A 178 -12.58 7.77 1.45
N LYS A 179 -13.33 8.88 1.35
CA LYS A 179 -13.78 9.66 2.50
C LYS A 179 -15.02 9.06 3.16
N ASN A 180 -15.05 9.09 4.48
CA ASN A 180 -16.25 8.77 5.29
C ASN A 180 -16.93 7.42 4.99
N LEU A 181 -16.17 6.42 4.60
CA LEU A 181 -16.69 5.10 4.25
C LEU A 181 -17.30 4.41 5.47
N SER A 182 -18.59 4.05 5.40
CA SER A 182 -19.29 3.34 6.48
C SER A 182 -18.65 2.00 6.83
N ALA A 183 -18.10 1.29 5.83
CA ALA A 183 -17.40 0.02 6.01
C ALA A 183 -16.12 0.14 6.85
N LEU A 184 -15.55 1.34 7.00
CA LEU A 184 -14.32 1.60 7.77
C LEU A 184 -14.61 2.11 9.18
N LYS A 185 -15.85 2.50 9.48
CA LYS A 185 -16.22 2.89 10.85
C LYS A 185 -16.01 1.69 11.76
N GLN A 186 -15.37 1.92 12.88
CA GLN A 186 -15.31 0.92 13.95
C GLN A 186 -16.74 0.68 14.41
N SER A 187 -17.18 -0.57 14.49
CA SER A 187 -18.33 -0.90 15.32
C SER A 187 -17.95 -0.51 16.74
N GLU A 188 -18.62 0.48 17.30
CA GLU A 188 -18.54 0.72 18.74
C GLU A 188 -18.90 -0.63 19.39
N THR A 189 -17.90 -1.29 19.94
CA THR A 189 -18.12 -2.47 20.76
C THR A 189 -18.65 -1.93 22.07
N VAL A 190 -19.98 -2.04 22.23
CA VAL A 190 -20.67 -1.83 23.52
C VAL A 190 -20.25 -2.92 24.49
#